data_e48224a6d7ec2ccb92e61f83a2f411fb
#
_entry.id   e48224a6d7ec2ccb92e61f83a2f411fb
#
_cell.length_a   1.000
_cell.length_b   1.000
_cell.length_c   1.000
_cell.angle_alpha   90.00
_cell.angle_beta   90.00
_cell.angle_gamma   90.00
#
_symmetry.space_group_name_H-M   'P 1'
#
loop_
_entity.id
_entity.type
_entity.pdbx_description
1 polymer ?
#
loop_
_entity_poly.entity_id
_entity_poly.type
_entity_poly.pdbx_seq_one_letter_code
_entity_poly.pdbx_strand_id
1 'polypeptide(L)'
;LATNGLSDHPLFADAKIRGIRSLAGHAETTDVTNDVNGGPSGIGIATAAGKAVFWDYIGASSDLKIMALEGEFALTEGHAQELKSIALAQQVGKRLRVLLSMNNAGIDDTLIGGVIKSCYTDYDIAQQWVSWGWNVFQVDNGNDFDQVIAALKAMEDWPADDRRPMLLVGATTKGWWPAAQDGKVSGQDQVVSYPSHPYGMKMNSGYFLALAESFESKYGITFTGIRDGVPATDAERLIQFKTNVDLLMSVLDQRDGLREWVAGRVVDIAGR
;
A
#
# COMPACT_ATOMS: atom_id res chain seq x y z
N LEU A 1 10.87 -9.17 4.03
CA LEU A 1 11.92 -9.91 4.78
C LEU A 1 12.36 -11.17 4.04
N ALA A 2 11.44 -12.01 3.59
CA ALA A 2 11.74 -13.28 2.93
C ALA A 2 12.29 -13.14 1.50
N THR A 3 12.01 -12.06 0.81
CA THR A 3 12.31 -11.90 -0.63
C THR A 3 13.38 -10.85 -0.93
N ASN A 4 13.84 -10.13 0.08
CA ASN A 4 14.75 -9.01 -0.14
C ASN A 4 16.10 -9.46 -0.72
N GLY A 5 16.49 -8.91 -1.85
CA GLY A 5 17.75 -9.20 -2.54
C GLY A 5 17.79 -10.47 -3.38
N LEU A 6 16.64 -11.14 -3.57
CA LEU A 6 16.56 -12.39 -4.33
C LEU A 6 15.89 -12.22 -5.72
N SER A 7 15.41 -11.04 -6.06
CA SER A 7 14.60 -10.80 -7.27
C SER A 7 15.32 -11.16 -8.58
N ASP A 8 16.63 -10.99 -8.63
CA ASP A 8 17.44 -11.25 -9.86
C ASP A 8 18.23 -12.55 -9.80
N HIS A 9 18.03 -13.35 -8.76
CA HIS A 9 18.79 -14.56 -8.55
C HIS A 9 18.34 -15.68 -9.52
N PRO A 10 19.26 -16.49 -10.08
CA PRO A 10 18.92 -17.60 -10.99
C PRO A 10 17.90 -18.60 -10.45
N LEU A 11 17.86 -18.83 -9.13
CA LEU A 11 16.87 -19.68 -8.49
C LEU A 11 15.43 -19.19 -8.67
N PHE A 12 15.22 -17.89 -8.87
CA PHE A 12 13.92 -17.33 -9.19
C PHE A 12 13.57 -17.37 -10.67
N ALA A 13 14.54 -17.63 -11.54
CA ALA A 13 14.23 -17.88 -12.96
C ALA A 13 13.30 -19.08 -13.11
N ASP A 14 13.56 -20.17 -12.38
CA ASP A 14 12.69 -21.34 -12.33
C ASP A 14 11.32 -21.03 -11.69
N ALA A 15 11.28 -20.18 -10.67
CA ALA A 15 10.04 -19.73 -10.06
C ALA A 15 9.21 -18.88 -11.03
N LYS A 16 9.84 -18.01 -11.82
CA LYS A 16 9.18 -17.26 -12.89
C LYS A 16 8.56 -18.18 -13.95
N ILE A 17 9.27 -19.24 -14.36
CA ILE A 17 8.77 -20.25 -15.31
C ILE A 17 7.53 -20.96 -14.75
N ARG A 18 7.47 -21.16 -13.44
CA ARG A 18 6.33 -21.80 -12.76
C ARG A 18 5.21 -20.82 -12.38
N GLY A 19 5.28 -19.58 -12.81
CA GLY A 19 4.30 -18.54 -12.47
C GLY A 19 4.49 -17.89 -11.10
N ILE A 20 5.52 -18.24 -10.36
CA ILE A 20 5.87 -17.55 -9.11
C ILE A 20 6.71 -16.32 -9.48
N ARG A 21 6.25 -15.14 -9.08
CA ARG A 21 6.95 -13.89 -9.36
C ARG A 21 7.63 -13.38 -8.10
N SER A 22 8.84 -12.86 -8.25
CA SER A 22 9.48 -12.09 -7.19
C SER A 22 8.72 -10.79 -6.96
N LEU A 23 8.56 -10.38 -5.71
CA LEU A 23 8.02 -9.06 -5.40
C LEU A 23 9.02 -8.00 -5.84
N ALA A 24 8.59 -7.09 -6.70
CA ALA A 24 9.35 -5.90 -7.04
C ALA A 24 9.40 -4.94 -5.84
N GLY A 25 10.41 -4.08 -5.78
CA GLY A 25 10.50 -3.03 -4.76
C GLY A 25 9.40 -1.98 -4.88
N HIS A 26 8.85 -1.82 -6.09
CA HIS A 26 7.64 -1.06 -6.38
C HIS A 26 6.55 -2.03 -6.81
N ALA A 27 5.30 -1.66 -6.57
CA ALA A 27 4.16 -2.38 -7.12
C ALA A 27 4.21 -2.30 -8.65
N GLU A 28 4.21 -3.44 -9.32
CA GLU A 28 4.36 -3.52 -10.78
C GLU A 28 3.14 -4.17 -11.42
N THR A 29 2.86 -3.81 -12.67
CA THR A 29 1.77 -4.42 -13.45
C THR A 29 1.99 -5.90 -13.74
N THR A 30 3.19 -6.40 -13.46
CA THR A 30 3.49 -7.84 -13.47
C THR A 30 2.91 -8.55 -12.26
N ASP A 31 2.51 -7.83 -11.23
CA ASP A 31 1.79 -8.34 -10.08
C ASP A 31 0.29 -8.41 -10.43
N VAL A 32 -0.33 -9.54 -10.17
CA VAL A 32 -1.75 -9.78 -10.47
C VAL A 32 -2.71 -8.86 -9.69
N THR A 33 -2.21 -8.19 -8.67
CA THR A 33 -2.99 -7.27 -7.83
C THR A 33 -2.94 -5.82 -8.30
N ASN A 34 -2.07 -5.50 -9.28
CA ASN A 34 -1.87 -4.14 -9.77
C ASN A 34 -2.13 -4.03 -11.26
N ASP A 35 -3.11 -3.25 -11.64
CA ASP A 35 -3.39 -2.95 -13.05
C ASP A 35 -2.49 -1.87 -13.62
N VAL A 36 -2.05 -0.94 -12.78
CA VAL A 36 -1.21 0.19 -13.16
C VAL A 36 -0.31 0.58 -12.01
N ASN A 37 0.94 0.84 -12.32
CA ASN A 37 1.87 1.56 -11.47
C ASN A 37 2.55 2.64 -12.30
N GLY A 38 2.75 3.82 -11.70
CA GLY A 38 3.50 4.91 -12.31
C GLY A 38 4.66 5.31 -11.41
N GLY A 39 5.88 5.44 -11.95
CA GLY A 39 7.03 5.98 -11.21
C GLY A 39 6.80 7.42 -10.73
N PRO A 40 6.37 8.35 -11.59
CA PRO A 40 6.04 9.70 -11.16
C PRO A 40 4.78 9.74 -10.28
N SER A 41 4.87 10.51 -9.20
CA SER A 41 3.77 10.70 -8.24
C SER A 41 2.50 11.21 -8.91
N GLY A 42 1.34 10.71 -8.48
CA GLY A 42 0.02 11.15 -8.94
C GLY A 42 -0.44 10.59 -10.30
N ILE A 43 0.43 10.00 -11.11
CA ILE A 43 0.03 9.38 -12.39
C ILE A 43 -0.96 8.23 -12.16
N GLY A 44 -0.80 7.48 -11.07
CA GLY A 44 -1.68 6.37 -10.74
C GLY A 44 -3.13 6.78 -10.61
N ILE A 45 -3.42 7.85 -9.87
CA ILE A 45 -4.80 8.35 -9.70
C ILE A 45 -5.37 8.93 -10.98
N ALA A 46 -4.57 9.62 -11.79
CA ALA A 46 -5.01 10.13 -13.08
C ALA A 46 -5.36 8.99 -14.04
N THR A 47 -4.54 7.94 -14.07
CA THR A 47 -4.81 6.72 -14.86
C THR A 47 -6.07 6.00 -14.38
N ALA A 48 -6.26 5.87 -13.06
CA ALA A 48 -7.47 5.29 -12.48
C ALA A 48 -8.73 6.05 -12.91
N ALA A 49 -8.66 7.38 -12.92
CA ALA A 49 -9.74 8.22 -13.38
C ALA A 49 -10.05 8.02 -14.88
N GLY A 50 -9.02 7.99 -15.72
CA GLY A 50 -9.18 7.71 -17.15
C GLY A 50 -9.81 6.33 -17.41
N LYS A 51 -9.38 5.30 -16.66
CA LYS A 51 -10.01 3.96 -16.71
C LYS A 51 -11.48 4.02 -16.27
N ALA A 52 -11.80 4.75 -15.20
CA ALA A 52 -13.17 4.86 -14.72
C ALA A 52 -14.08 5.52 -15.76
N VAL A 53 -13.63 6.59 -16.42
CA VAL A 53 -14.33 7.24 -17.52
C VAL A 53 -14.53 6.29 -18.71
N PHE A 54 -13.48 5.57 -19.11
CA PHE A 54 -13.56 4.62 -20.21
C PHE A 54 -14.58 3.50 -19.92
N TRP A 55 -14.54 2.88 -18.75
CA TRP A 55 -15.45 1.82 -18.37
C TRP A 55 -16.90 2.31 -18.21
N ASP A 56 -17.10 3.56 -17.77
CA ASP A 56 -18.42 4.15 -17.71
C ASP A 56 -18.96 4.41 -19.13
N TYR A 57 -18.11 4.94 -20.02
CA TYR A 57 -18.45 5.24 -21.41
C TYR A 57 -18.90 4.01 -22.20
N ILE A 58 -18.24 2.88 -22.02
CA ILE A 58 -18.63 1.63 -22.72
C ILE A 58 -19.74 0.85 -22.02
N GLY A 59 -20.33 1.41 -20.96
CA GLY A 59 -21.45 0.78 -20.25
C GLY A 59 -21.08 -0.48 -19.45
N ALA A 60 -19.85 -0.55 -18.97
CA ALA A 60 -19.42 -1.68 -18.11
C ALA A 60 -20.25 -1.76 -16.83
N SER A 61 -20.35 -2.97 -16.25
CA SER A 61 -21.08 -3.19 -14.99
C SER A 61 -20.75 -2.14 -13.94
N SER A 62 -21.76 -1.66 -13.23
CA SER A 62 -21.58 -0.76 -12.07
C SER A 62 -20.83 -1.40 -10.92
N ASP A 63 -20.70 -2.73 -10.90
CA ASP A 63 -19.95 -3.49 -9.90
C ASP A 63 -18.43 -3.40 -10.12
N LEU A 64 -18.01 -3.02 -11.34
CA LEU A 64 -16.60 -2.77 -11.62
C LEU A 64 -16.16 -1.48 -10.94
N LYS A 65 -15.30 -1.60 -9.96
CA LYS A 65 -14.70 -0.49 -9.22
C LYS A 65 -13.25 -0.28 -9.65
N ILE A 66 -12.85 0.96 -9.77
CA ILE A 66 -11.48 1.39 -10.00
C ILE A 66 -10.98 2.03 -8.72
N MET A 67 -9.96 1.45 -8.13
CA MET A 67 -9.40 1.92 -6.86
C MET A 67 -7.97 2.39 -7.08
N ALA A 68 -7.64 3.56 -6.56
CA ALA A 68 -6.29 4.08 -6.52
C ALA A 68 -5.88 4.33 -5.07
N LEU A 69 -4.66 3.95 -4.71
CA LEU A 69 -4.04 4.27 -3.43
C LEU A 69 -2.93 5.30 -3.70
N GLU A 70 -2.96 6.41 -2.98
CA GLU A 70 -2.03 7.50 -3.19
C GLU A 70 -1.61 8.16 -1.86
N GLY A 71 -0.44 8.81 -1.86
CA GLY A 71 0.00 9.67 -0.78
C GLY A 71 -0.42 11.12 -1.01
N GLU A 72 -0.58 11.88 0.06
CA GLU A 72 -1.01 13.28 -0.04
C GLU A 72 -0.01 14.17 -0.78
N PHE A 73 1.28 13.81 -0.75
CA PHE A 73 2.30 14.58 -1.44
C PHE A 73 2.13 14.54 -2.97
N ALA A 74 1.65 13.42 -3.50
CA ALA A 74 1.33 13.29 -4.91
C ALA A 74 0.24 14.26 -5.39
N LEU A 75 -0.56 14.80 -4.48
CA LEU A 75 -1.59 15.80 -4.80
C LEU A 75 -1.01 17.17 -5.16
N THR A 76 0.29 17.39 -4.96
CA THR A 76 0.98 18.62 -5.41
C THR A 76 1.26 18.63 -6.90
N GLU A 77 1.18 17.46 -7.55
CA GLU A 77 1.40 17.31 -8.98
C GLU A 77 0.25 17.87 -9.82
N GLY A 78 0.59 18.49 -10.96
CA GLY A 78 -0.39 19.17 -11.83
C GLY A 78 -1.54 18.28 -12.26
N HIS A 79 -1.25 17.06 -12.72
CA HIS A 79 -2.28 16.11 -13.14
C HIS A 79 -3.19 15.64 -12.00
N ALA A 80 -2.70 15.60 -10.76
CA ALA A 80 -3.54 15.33 -9.59
C ALA A 80 -4.48 16.52 -9.30
N GLN A 81 -4.01 17.75 -9.54
CA GLN A 81 -4.87 18.94 -9.43
C GLN A 81 -5.97 18.97 -10.52
N GLU A 82 -5.61 18.61 -11.75
CA GLU A 82 -6.58 18.53 -12.85
C GLU A 82 -7.61 17.41 -12.64
N LEU A 83 -7.20 16.29 -12.07
CA LEU A 83 -8.09 15.17 -11.75
C LEU A 83 -9.30 15.60 -10.91
N LYS A 84 -9.15 16.54 -10.01
CA LYS A 84 -10.26 17.00 -9.16
C LYS A 84 -11.45 17.44 -9.98
N SER A 85 -11.22 18.07 -11.14
CA SER A 85 -12.27 18.57 -12.03
C SER A 85 -13.08 17.46 -12.71
N ILE A 86 -12.59 16.22 -12.73
CA ILE A 86 -13.30 15.10 -13.36
C ILE A 86 -14.65 14.83 -12.73
N ALA A 87 -14.79 15.08 -11.43
CA ALA A 87 -16.05 14.92 -10.72
C ALA A 87 -17.18 15.82 -11.30
N LEU A 88 -16.81 16.99 -11.78
CA LEU A 88 -17.74 17.93 -12.39
C LEU A 88 -18.07 17.59 -13.84
N ALA A 89 -17.09 17.05 -14.58
CA ALA A 89 -17.21 16.82 -16.02
C ALA A 89 -17.75 15.42 -16.37
N GLN A 90 -17.35 14.39 -15.66
CA GLN A 90 -17.58 12.99 -16.07
C GLN A 90 -18.55 12.22 -15.18
N GLN A 91 -18.64 12.58 -13.91
CA GLN A 91 -19.60 11.98 -12.98
C GLN A 91 -19.63 10.44 -13.02
N VAL A 92 -18.47 9.83 -12.87
CA VAL A 92 -18.29 8.37 -12.94
C VAL A 92 -18.85 7.61 -11.71
N GLY A 93 -19.35 8.33 -10.73
CA GLY A 93 -19.96 7.77 -9.52
C GLY A 93 -18.98 6.97 -8.68
N LYS A 94 -19.50 6.04 -7.91
CA LYS A 94 -18.70 5.18 -7.03
C LYS A 94 -17.83 4.17 -7.76
N ARG A 95 -17.75 4.23 -9.08
CA ARG A 95 -16.77 3.47 -9.86
C ARG A 95 -15.34 3.90 -9.55
N LEU A 96 -15.10 5.20 -9.39
CA LEU A 96 -13.78 5.75 -9.03
C LEU A 96 -13.68 5.98 -7.52
N ARG A 97 -12.71 5.32 -6.90
CA ARG A 97 -12.39 5.44 -5.47
C ARG A 97 -10.93 5.75 -5.31
N VAL A 98 -10.62 6.89 -4.76
CA VAL A 98 -9.25 7.27 -4.38
C VAL A 98 -9.11 7.09 -2.87
N LEU A 99 -8.11 6.32 -2.45
CA LEU A 99 -7.73 6.13 -1.06
C LEU A 99 -6.47 6.94 -0.81
N LEU A 100 -6.56 7.95 0.02
CA LEU A 100 -5.48 8.87 0.31
C LEU A 100 -4.87 8.58 1.68
N SER A 101 -3.59 8.23 1.68
CA SER A 101 -2.80 8.05 2.90
C SER A 101 -2.18 9.38 3.31
N MET A 102 -2.78 10.03 4.31
CA MET A 102 -2.30 11.30 4.87
C MET A 102 -1.26 11.04 5.95
N ASN A 103 0.00 10.92 5.58
CA ASN A 103 1.08 10.65 6.54
C ASN A 103 1.99 11.86 6.83
N ASN A 104 1.75 12.98 6.17
CA ASN A 104 2.48 14.23 6.34
C ASN A 104 4.00 14.09 6.04
N ALA A 105 4.36 13.22 5.10
CA ALA A 105 5.73 12.97 4.70
C ALA A 105 5.88 12.95 3.17
N GLY A 106 6.77 13.79 2.66
CA GLY A 106 7.20 13.81 1.26
C GLY A 106 8.56 13.14 1.08
N ILE A 107 8.94 12.87 -0.17
CA ILE A 107 10.25 12.30 -0.49
C ILE A 107 11.39 13.32 -0.25
N ASP A 108 11.12 14.59 -0.46
CA ASP A 108 12.06 15.70 -0.27
C ASP A 108 11.88 16.32 1.14
N ASP A 109 11.91 15.48 2.14
CA ASP A 109 11.52 15.81 3.49
C ASP A 109 12.23 17.02 4.09
N THR A 110 13.52 17.21 3.78
CA THR A 110 14.29 18.37 4.23
C THR A 110 13.83 19.69 3.60
N LEU A 111 13.21 19.63 2.44
CA LEU A 111 12.71 20.81 1.72
C LEU A 111 11.20 21.01 1.92
N ILE A 112 10.47 19.91 2.08
CA ILE A 112 9.03 19.90 2.04
C ILE A 112 8.42 19.21 3.26
N GLY A 113 9.04 18.17 3.84
CA GLY A 113 8.49 17.42 4.97
C GLY A 113 8.20 18.29 6.19
N GLY A 114 9.17 19.13 6.59
CA GLY A 114 8.94 20.16 7.60
C GLY A 114 8.18 21.37 7.08
N VAL A 115 8.21 21.62 5.78
CA VAL A 115 7.72 22.83 5.11
C VAL A 115 6.39 22.59 4.39
N ILE A 116 6.03 21.36 4.00
CA ILE A 116 4.68 21.08 3.45
C ILE A 116 3.61 21.59 4.38
N LYS A 117 3.77 21.30 5.66
CA LYS A 117 2.82 21.79 6.66
C LYS A 117 2.79 23.32 6.72
N SER A 118 3.90 23.99 6.52
CA SER A 118 3.97 25.45 6.48
C SER A 118 3.56 26.04 5.13
N CYS A 119 3.79 25.32 4.03
CA CYS A 119 3.33 25.75 2.70
C CYS A 119 1.84 25.50 2.48
N TYR A 120 1.27 24.51 3.19
CA TYR A 120 -0.13 24.11 3.06
C TYR A 120 -0.85 24.13 4.42
N THR A 121 -0.40 24.96 5.36
CA THR A 121 -0.90 25.00 6.75
C THR A 121 -2.40 25.14 6.86
N ASP A 122 -2.99 25.86 5.94
CA ASP A 122 -4.44 26.11 5.89
C ASP A 122 -5.13 25.27 4.84
N TYR A 123 -4.43 24.25 4.31
CA TYR A 123 -4.92 23.42 3.25
C TYR A 123 -5.67 22.20 3.79
N ASP A 124 -6.98 22.31 3.81
CA ASP A 124 -7.86 21.19 4.11
C ASP A 124 -8.17 20.41 2.83
N ILE A 125 -7.47 19.28 2.65
CA ILE A 125 -7.64 18.41 1.49
C ILE A 125 -9.10 17.94 1.39
N ALA A 126 -9.72 17.55 2.48
CA ALA A 126 -11.08 17.04 2.46
C ALA A 126 -12.06 18.11 1.97
N GLN A 127 -11.99 19.32 2.51
CA GLN A 127 -12.84 20.43 2.06
C GLN A 127 -12.55 20.82 0.62
N GLN A 128 -11.31 20.82 0.20
CA GLN A 128 -10.97 21.12 -1.18
C GLN A 128 -11.63 20.13 -2.15
N TRP A 129 -11.55 18.83 -1.88
CA TRP A 129 -12.15 17.82 -2.75
C TRP A 129 -13.68 17.85 -2.71
N VAL A 130 -14.28 18.17 -1.57
CA VAL A 130 -15.71 18.45 -1.49
C VAL A 130 -16.10 19.62 -2.39
N SER A 131 -15.33 20.71 -2.41
CA SER A 131 -15.61 21.87 -3.25
C SER A 131 -15.48 21.56 -4.75
N TRP A 132 -14.73 20.53 -5.11
CA TRP A 132 -14.63 19.99 -6.48
C TRP A 132 -15.71 18.95 -6.83
N GLY A 133 -16.66 18.71 -5.94
CA GLY A 133 -17.79 17.83 -6.19
C GLY A 133 -17.52 16.35 -5.89
N TRP A 134 -16.53 16.02 -5.08
CA TRP A 134 -16.28 14.65 -4.65
C TRP A 134 -17.07 14.29 -3.40
N ASN A 135 -17.43 13.02 -3.28
CA ASN A 135 -17.87 12.45 -2.01
C ASN A 135 -16.63 12.12 -1.18
N VAL A 136 -16.49 12.77 -0.03
CA VAL A 136 -15.28 12.62 0.80
C VAL A 136 -15.64 11.93 2.11
N PHE A 137 -14.89 10.86 2.39
CA PHE A 137 -14.94 10.09 3.62
C PHE A 137 -13.65 10.34 4.40
N GLN A 138 -13.74 10.51 5.70
CA GLN A 138 -12.57 10.77 6.55
C GLN A 138 -12.45 9.70 7.61
N VAL A 139 -11.20 9.28 7.88
CA VAL A 139 -10.85 8.34 8.94
C VAL A 139 -9.75 8.94 9.79
N ASP A 140 -10.01 9.09 11.07
CA ASP A 140 -9.08 9.74 12.01
C ASP A 140 -7.80 8.91 12.22
N ASN A 141 -7.91 7.58 12.10
CA ASN A 141 -6.77 6.68 12.16
C ASN A 141 -6.81 5.70 10.97
N GLY A 142 -6.12 6.05 9.90
CA GLY A 142 -5.99 5.21 8.70
C GLY A 142 -5.13 3.95 8.90
N ASN A 143 -4.51 3.78 10.07
CA ASN A 143 -3.83 2.55 10.48
C ASN A 143 -4.75 1.61 11.29
N ASP A 144 -5.97 2.03 11.58
CA ASP A 144 -7.00 1.24 12.23
C ASP A 144 -7.85 0.54 11.16
N PHE A 145 -7.75 -0.79 11.08
CA PHE A 145 -8.47 -1.59 10.09
C PHE A 145 -9.98 -1.48 10.23
N ASP A 146 -10.51 -1.39 11.44
CA ASP A 146 -11.96 -1.33 11.66
C ASP A 146 -12.53 -0.01 11.14
N GLN A 147 -11.84 1.11 11.37
CA GLN A 147 -12.23 2.41 10.84
C GLN A 147 -12.17 2.44 9.31
N VAL A 148 -11.09 1.93 8.73
CA VAL A 148 -10.93 1.87 7.25
C VAL A 148 -11.99 0.97 6.63
N ILE A 149 -12.25 -0.20 7.20
CA ILE A 149 -13.29 -1.12 6.72
C ILE A 149 -14.68 -0.49 6.82
N ALA A 150 -14.98 0.20 7.90
CA ALA A 150 -16.25 0.91 8.06
C ALA A 150 -16.43 1.99 6.98
N ALA A 151 -15.39 2.77 6.70
CA ALA A 151 -15.41 3.77 5.65
C ALA A 151 -15.58 3.15 4.24
N LEU A 152 -14.87 2.06 3.94
CA LEU A 152 -15.03 1.34 2.67
C LEU A 152 -16.44 0.77 2.49
N LYS A 153 -17.05 0.27 3.55
CA LYS A 153 -18.46 -0.17 3.55
C LYS A 153 -19.41 1.01 3.29
N ALA A 154 -19.20 2.15 3.96
CA ALA A 154 -20.00 3.34 3.72
C ALA A 154 -19.89 3.81 2.25
N MET A 155 -18.71 3.72 1.63
CA MET A 155 -18.53 3.97 0.20
C MET A 155 -19.29 2.97 -0.68
N GLU A 156 -19.35 1.69 -0.29
CA GLU A 156 -20.09 0.67 -1.04
C GLU A 156 -21.61 0.90 -0.93
N ASP A 157 -22.08 1.22 0.26
CA ASP A 157 -23.50 1.44 0.57
C ASP A 157 -24.01 2.81 0.08
N TRP A 158 -23.13 3.68 -0.44
CA TRP A 158 -23.50 5.00 -0.92
C TRP A 158 -24.52 4.92 -2.07
N PRO A 159 -25.48 5.87 -2.17
CA PRO A 159 -26.51 5.84 -3.19
C PRO A 159 -25.95 5.64 -4.59
N ALA A 160 -26.57 4.73 -5.35
CA ALA A 160 -26.09 4.36 -6.69
C ALA A 160 -26.36 5.47 -7.74
N ASP A 161 -27.33 6.34 -7.49
CA ASP A 161 -27.67 7.48 -8.31
C ASP A 161 -26.78 8.71 -8.07
N ASP A 162 -25.98 8.70 -7.00
CA ASP A 162 -24.95 9.72 -6.81
C ASP A 162 -23.77 9.45 -7.75
N ARG A 163 -23.62 10.32 -8.73
CA ARG A 163 -22.60 10.18 -9.79
C ARG A 163 -21.25 10.80 -9.43
N ARG A 164 -21.10 11.34 -8.25
CA ARG A 164 -19.83 11.91 -7.79
C ARG A 164 -18.83 10.81 -7.45
N PRO A 165 -17.56 10.92 -7.87
CA PRO A 165 -16.51 9.99 -7.46
C PRO A 165 -16.19 10.12 -5.96
N MET A 166 -15.43 9.17 -5.43
CA MET A 166 -15.21 9.03 -3.99
C MET A 166 -13.75 9.19 -3.62
N LEU A 167 -13.51 9.92 -2.55
CA LEU A 167 -12.23 10.05 -1.88
C LEU A 167 -12.35 9.57 -0.43
N LEU A 168 -11.48 8.65 -0.02
CA LEU A 168 -11.25 8.32 1.39
C LEU A 168 -9.94 8.95 1.84
N VAL A 169 -9.99 9.81 2.83
CA VAL A 169 -8.83 10.44 3.46
C VAL A 169 -8.58 9.76 4.80
N GLY A 170 -7.47 9.05 4.92
CA GLY A 170 -7.06 8.40 6.16
C GLY A 170 -5.79 9.04 6.74
N ALA A 171 -5.86 9.53 7.98
CA ALA A 171 -4.66 9.95 8.69
C ALA A 171 -3.81 8.72 9.04
N THR A 172 -2.59 8.65 8.51
CA THR A 172 -1.70 7.50 8.66
C THR A 172 -0.36 7.88 9.28
N THR A 173 0.33 6.91 9.81
CA THR A 173 1.72 7.06 10.26
C THR A 173 2.65 6.45 9.23
N LYS A 174 3.57 7.23 8.68
CA LYS A 174 4.59 6.72 7.76
C LYS A 174 5.41 5.62 8.43
N GLY A 175 5.53 4.48 7.75
CA GLY A 175 6.27 3.34 8.30
C GLY A 175 5.58 2.64 9.49
N TRP A 176 4.26 2.76 9.61
CA TRP A 176 3.51 2.02 10.61
C TRP A 176 3.69 0.51 10.46
N TRP A 177 3.89 -0.18 11.59
CA TRP A 177 4.14 -1.61 11.64
C TRP A 177 3.15 -2.32 12.57
N PRO A 178 2.24 -3.15 12.04
CA PRO A 178 1.13 -3.72 12.84
C PRO A 178 1.56 -4.73 13.89
N ALA A 179 2.79 -5.26 13.82
CA ALA A 179 3.33 -6.17 14.83
C ALA A 179 3.92 -5.46 16.03
N ALA A 180 4.26 -4.16 15.90
CA ALA A 180 4.79 -3.38 17.00
C ALA A 180 3.68 -2.82 17.89
N GLN A 181 3.99 -2.58 19.16
CA GLN A 181 3.10 -1.85 20.05
C GLN A 181 2.89 -0.43 19.51
N ASP A 182 1.65 0.04 19.49
CA ASP A 182 1.27 1.34 18.96
C ASP A 182 1.69 1.60 17.49
N GLY A 183 1.97 0.52 16.73
CA GLY A 183 2.40 0.62 15.35
C GLY A 183 3.81 1.15 15.12
N LYS A 184 4.57 1.38 16.19
CA LYS A 184 5.94 1.90 16.12
C LYS A 184 6.95 0.86 16.56
N VAL A 185 8.05 0.75 15.82
CA VAL A 185 9.19 -0.08 16.18
C VAL A 185 10.21 0.76 16.94
N SER A 186 10.79 0.23 18.00
CA SER A 186 11.83 0.91 18.78
C SER A 186 12.97 1.38 17.86
N GLY A 187 13.33 2.66 17.96
CA GLY A 187 14.32 3.28 17.10
C GLY A 187 13.81 3.78 15.76
N GLN A 188 12.52 3.70 15.49
CA GLN A 188 11.94 4.23 14.25
C GLN A 188 12.24 5.72 14.06
N ASP A 189 12.22 6.49 15.13
CA ASP A 189 12.56 7.92 15.09
C ASP A 189 14.06 8.19 14.86
N GLN A 190 14.91 7.18 15.03
CA GLN A 190 16.37 7.29 14.87
C GLN A 190 16.86 6.88 13.47
N VAL A 191 16.04 6.17 12.71
CA VAL A 191 16.41 5.67 11.37
C VAL A 191 16.47 6.79 10.34
N VAL A 192 16.11 7.99 10.73
CA VAL A 192 15.61 8.91 9.76
C VAL A 192 16.53 10.10 9.56
N SER A 193 17.50 9.91 8.70
CA SER A 193 17.90 11.02 7.81
C SER A 193 16.85 11.29 6.71
N TYR A 194 15.88 10.38 6.53
CA TYR A 194 14.77 10.51 5.58
C TYR A 194 13.50 9.88 6.17
N PRO A 195 12.67 10.64 6.87
CA PRO A 195 11.37 10.19 7.37
C PRO A 195 10.47 9.57 6.28
N SER A 196 10.70 9.95 5.04
CA SER A 196 9.95 9.45 3.88
C SER A 196 10.17 7.96 3.56
N HIS A 197 11.29 7.37 4.00
CA HIS A 197 11.63 5.97 3.74
C HIS A 197 12.11 5.23 5.01
N PRO A 198 11.23 5.06 6.01
CA PRO A 198 11.62 4.56 7.32
C PRO A 198 12.16 3.12 7.31
N TYR A 199 11.91 2.35 6.25
CA TYR A 199 12.40 0.97 6.10
C TYR A 199 13.56 0.80 5.13
N GLY A 200 14.17 1.86 4.66
CA GLY A 200 15.36 1.85 3.81
C GLY A 200 16.64 1.45 4.57
N MET A 201 16.57 0.41 5.40
CA MET A 201 17.67 -0.04 6.24
C MET A 201 18.34 -1.30 5.67
N LYS A 202 19.62 -1.45 5.98
CA LYS A 202 20.36 -2.66 5.63
C LYS A 202 19.87 -3.84 6.46
N MET A 203 19.89 -5.04 5.86
CA MET A 203 19.75 -6.28 6.61
C MET A 203 20.73 -6.30 7.81
N ASN A 204 20.29 -6.86 8.91
CA ASN A 204 21.03 -6.96 10.17
C ASN A 204 21.36 -5.61 10.84
N SER A 205 20.84 -4.49 10.36
CA SER A 205 20.88 -3.25 11.14
C SER A 205 20.01 -3.39 12.40
N GLY A 206 20.35 -2.65 13.45
CA GLY A 206 19.59 -2.71 14.70
C GLY A 206 18.09 -2.49 14.52
N TYR A 207 17.73 -1.58 13.61
CA TYR A 207 16.33 -1.30 13.31
C TYR A 207 15.64 -2.46 12.56
N PHE A 208 16.33 -3.07 11.57
CA PHE A 208 15.81 -4.25 10.88
C PHE A 208 15.54 -5.40 11.86
N LEU A 209 16.46 -5.64 12.79
CA LEU A 209 16.30 -6.66 13.81
C LEU A 209 15.16 -6.33 14.79
N ALA A 210 15.02 -5.07 15.21
CA ALA A 210 13.91 -4.65 16.05
C ALA A 210 12.54 -4.84 15.35
N LEU A 211 12.47 -4.58 14.05
CA LEU A 211 11.29 -4.86 13.24
C LEU A 211 10.95 -6.37 13.23
N ALA A 212 11.96 -7.20 12.96
CA ALA A 212 11.79 -8.64 12.97
C ALA A 212 11.39 -9.18 14.36
N GLU A 213 12.05 -8.73 15.42
CA GLU A 213 11.76 -9.10 16.81
C GLU A 213 10.33 -8.76 17.24
N SER A 214 9.81 -7.62 16.81
CA SER A 214 8.43 -7.23 17.09
C SER A 214 7.43 -8.22 16.48
N PHE A 215 7.71 -8.68 15.26
CA PHE A 215 6.90 -9.69 14.57
C PHE A 215 7.04 -11.07 15.21
N GLU A 216 8.27 -11.49 15.49
CA GLU A 216 8.60 -12.76 16.15
C GLU A 216 7.90 -12.87 17.51
N SER A 217 7.99 -11.81 18.31
CA SER A 217 7.34 -11.75 19.61
C SER A 217 5.81 -11.83 19.52
N LYS A 218 5.22 -11.12 18.56
CA LYS A 218 3.77 -11.10 18.39
C LYS A 218 3.20 -12.46 17.96
N TYR A 219 3.91 -13.18 17.10
CA TYR A 219 3.41 -14.41 16.49
C TYR A 219 4.08 -15.69 16.98
N GLY A 220 5.02 -15.60 17.92
CA GLY A 220 5.69 -16.75 18.53
C GLY A 220 6.56 -17.54 17.56
N ILE A 221 7.18 -16.89 16.60
CA ILE A 221 8.12 -17.49 15.65
C ILE A 221 9.51 -16.87 15.80
N THR A 222 10.53 -17.49 15.20
CA THR A 222 11.88 -16.93 15.13
C THR A 222 12.42 -17.10 13.73
N PHE A 223 12.72 -16.00 13.04
CA PHE A 223 13.30 -16.04 11.70
C PHE A 223 14.72 -16.59 11.73
N THR A 224 15.01 -17.50 10.79
CA THR A 224 16.31 -18.14 10.67
C THR A 224 17.28 -17.23 9.92
N GLY A 225 18.51 -17.11 10.42
CA GLY A 225 19.65 -16.50 9.73
C GLY A 225 19.61 -14.97 9.59
N ILE A 226 18.58 -14.29 10.04
CA ILE A 226 18.47 -12.82 9.91
C ILE A 226 19.46 -12.05 10.79
N ARG A 227 20.03 -12.74 11.80
CA ARG A 227 21.03 -12.17 12.74
C ARG A 227 22.46 -12.50 12.35
N ASP A 228 22.65 -13.49 11.48
CA ASP A 228 23.96 -14.07 11.15
C ASP A 228 24.59 -13.45 9.89
N GLY A 229 23.90 -12.53 9.27
CA GLY A 229 24.30 -11.92 8.00
C GLY A 229 23.72 -12.64 6.77
N VAL A 230 24.10 -12.16 5.60
CA VAL A 230 23.65 -12.75 4.34
C VAL A 230 24.39 -14.07 4.12
N PRO A 231 23.69 -15.19 3.87
CA PRO A 231 24.34 -16.47 3.57
C PRO A 231 25.30 -16.35 2.38
N ALA A 232 26.44 -17.04 2.48
CA ALA A 232 27.51 -16.93 1.49
C ALA A 232 27.15 -17.58 0.15
N THR A 233 26.40 -18.68 0.19
CA THR A 233 26.04 -19.45 -1.00
C THR A 233 24.56 -19.34 -1.34
N ASP A 234 24.24 -19.55 -2.61
CA ASP A 234 22.85 -19.53 -3.09
C ASP A 234 22.02 -20.67 -2.51
N ALA A 235 22.63 -21.82 -2.25
CA ALA A 235 21.95 -22.94 -1.63
C ALA A 235 21.51 -22.59 -0.19
N GLU A 236 22.38 -21.95 0.59
CA GLU A 236 22.06 -21.49 1.95
C GLU A 236 20.97 -20.41 1.93
N ARG A 237 21.03 -19.47 0.99
CA ARG A 237 20.00 -18.44 0.80
C ARG A 237 18.64 -19.07 0.50
N LEU A 238 18.60 -20.08 -0.36
CA LEU A 238 17.37 -20.78 -0.68
C LEU A 238 16.78 -21.51 0.52
N ILE A 239 17.63 -22.18 1.29
CA ILE A 239 17.22 -22.87 2.53
C ILE A 239 16.64 -21.85 3.51
N GLN A 240 17.36 -20.77 3.78
CA GLN A 240 16.89 -19.70 4.66
C GLN A 240 15.55 -19.12 4.21
N PHE A 241 15.44 -18.84 2.92
CA PHE A 241 14.20 -18.33 2.33
C PHE A 241 13.02 -19.27 2.55
N LYS A 242 13.19 -20.56 2.20
CA LYS A 242 12.13 -21.56 2.39
C LYS A 242 11.74 -21.68 3.86
N THR A 243 12.71 -21.78 4.75
CA THR A 243 12.44 -21.88 6.19
C THR A 243 11.66 -20.68 6.70
N ASN A 244 12.02 -19.46 6.29
CA ASN A 244 11.33 -18.26 6.73
C ASN A 244 9.93 -18.11 6.08
N VAL A 245 9.73 -18.60 4.86
CA VAL A 245 8.40 -18.69 4.26
C VAL A 245 7.53 -19.68 5.03
N ASP A 246 8.04 -20.85 5.38
CA ASP A 246 7.31 -21.85 6.16
C ASP A 246 6.91 -21.30 7.53
N LEU A 247 7.81 -20.54 8.18
CA LEU A 247 7.49 -19.83 9.43
C LEU A 247 6.36 -18.81 9.24
N LEU A 248 6.40 -18.01 8.18
CA LEU A 248 5.31 -17.08 7.87
C LEU A 248 3.99 -17.81 7.59
N MET A 249 4.04 -18.92 6.87
CA MET A 249 2.85 -19.76 6.63
C MET A 249 2.29 -20.33 7.92
N SER A 250 3.15 -20.71 8.87
CA SER A 250 2.71 -21.21 10.18
C SER A 250 1.95 -20.15 11.00
N VAL A 251 2.22 -18.86 10.77
CA VAL A 251 1.45 -17.77 11.40
C VAL A 251 0.00 -17.75 10.89
N LEU A 252 -0.22 -18.06 9.62
CA LEU A 252 -1.59 -18.19 9.08
C LEU A 252 -2.34 -19.36 9.71
N ASP A 253 -1.62 -20.44 10.03
CA ASP A 253 -2.20 -21.64 10.66
C ASP A 253 -2.58 -21.42 12.14
N GLN A 254 -2.14 -20.32 12.76
CA GLN A 254 -2.60 -19.95 14.11
C GLN A 254 -4.09 -19.57 14.15
N ARG A 255 -4.72 -19.41 12.99
CA ARG A 255 -6.16 -19.18 12.84
C ARG A 255 -6.75 -20.22 11.92
N ASP A 256 -7.73 -20.96 12.44
CA ASP A 256 -8.43 -21.99 11.69
C ASP A 256 -9.02 -21.46 10.39
N GLY A 257 -8.67 -22.10 9.28
CA GLY A 257 -9.15 -21.77 7.94
C GLY A 257 -8.57 -20.49 7.30
N LEU A 258 -7.67 -19.76 7.97
CA LEU A 258 -7.14 -18.52 7.42
C LEU A 258 -6.26 -18.77 6.19
N ARG A 259 -5.41 -19.81 6.22
CA ARG A 259 -4.56 -20.17 5.08
C ARG A 259 -5.39 -20.53 3.85
N GLU A 260 -6.39 -21.36 4.03
CA GLU A 260 -7.30 -21.79 2.96
C GLU A 260 -8.10 -20.60 2.41
N TRP A 261 -8.56 -19.72 3.30
CA TRP A 261 -9.27 -18.52 2.90
C TRP A 261 -8.37 -17.60 2.05
N VAL A 262 -7.13 -17.35 2.49
CA VAL A 262 -6.16 -16.53 1.74
C VAL A 262 -5.85 -17.17 0.38
N ALA A 263 -5.57 -18.48 0.36
CA ALA A 263 -5.31 -19.22 -0.87
C ALA A 263 -6.50 -19.15 -1.84
N GLY A 264 -7.72 -19.34 -1.36
CA GLY A 264 -8.94 -19.19 -2.14
C GLY A 264 -9.08 -17.80 -2.75
N ARG A 265 -8.81 -16.74 -1.97
CA ARG A 265 -8.85 -15.35 -2.47
C ARG A 265 -7.81 -15.09 -3.58
N VAL A 266 -6.59 -15.62 -3.42
CA VAL A 266 -5.55 -15.50 -4.45
C VAL A 266 -5.96 -16.21 -5.74
N VAL A 267 -6.53 -17.41 -5.64
CA VAL A 267 -7.04 -18.15 -6.81
C VAL A 267 -8.19 -17.41 -7.48
N ASP A 268 -9.13 -16.87 -6.72
CA ASP A 268 -10.25 -16.08 -7.24
C ASP A 268 -9.79 -14.86 -8.02
N ILE A 269 -8.75 -14.17 -7.52
CA ILE A 269 -8.16 -12.99 -8.20
C ILE A 269 -7.43 -13.42 -9.48
N ALA A 270 -6.64 -14.49 -9.40
CA ALA A 270 -5.87 -14.98 -10.54
C ALA A 270 -6.73 -15.56 -11.68
N GLY A 271 -7.97 -15.98 -11.36
CA GLY A 271 -8.93 -16.52 -12.33
C GLY A 271 -9.81 -15.48 -13.03
N ARG A 272 -9.68 -14.21 -12.65
CA ARG A 272 -10.42 -13.07 -13.24
C ARG A 272 -9.64 -12.44 -14.39
#